data_438f930d7c1fe4b3ab0a270cf9611e0e
#
_entry.id   438f930d7c1fe4b3ab0a270cf9611e0e
#
_cell.length_a   1.000
_cell.length_b   1.000
_cell.length_c   1.000
_cell.angle_alpha   90.00
_cell.angle_beta   90.00
_cell.angle_gamma   90.00
#
_symmetry.space_group_name_H-M   'P 1'
#
loop_
_entity.id
_entity.type
_entity.pdbx_description
1 polymer ?
#
loop_
_entity_poly.entity_id
_entity_poly.type
_entity_poly.pdbx_seq_one_letter_code
_entity_poly.pdbx_strand_id
1 'polypeptide(L)'
;MIDHQNPDGSWYYGTQTHHRWVDNFHTGFVLECLFDYINFSSKFELRSNLKKGLEFYQDNFFLADGTPKYYHDRIYPIDIHSCAQSIITLVKLDSVSEQNQELKDKVALWTLENMQDSDGYFYFQKKRFFTNKIVYMRWSQAWMLKALVTLLISQKEFTEKTSKDRVGTSHILSTS
;
A
#
# COMPACT_ATOMS: atom_id res chain seq x y z
N MET A 1 20.14 -0.41 -4.42
CA MET A 1 18.76 -0.90 -4.14
C MET A 1 18.54 -2.27 -4.78
N ILE A 2 18.65 -2.42 -6.09
CA ILE A 2 18.44 -3.72 -6.80
C ILE A 2 19.42 -4.78 -6.30
N ASP A 3 20.71 -4.46 -6.18
CA ASP A 3 21.78 -5.39 -5.72
C ASP A 3 21.59 -5.86 -4.27
N HIS A 4 20.65 -5.26 -3.54
CA HIS A 4 20.33 -5.61 -2.15
C HIS A 4 18.94 -6.26 -2.00
N GLN A 5 18.29 -6.60 -3.12
CA GLN A 5 17.06 -7.37 -3.06
C GLN A 5 17.37 -8.81 -2.69
N ASN A 6 16.73 -9.31 -1.64
CA ASN A 6 16.88 -10.69 -1.22
C ASN A 6 16.27 -11.67 -2.23
N PRO A 7 16.66 -12.94 -2.21
CA PRO A 7 16.12 -13.96 -3.11
C PRO A 7 14.60 -14.13 -3.05
N ASP A 8 13.95 -13.82 -1.93
CA ASP A 8 12.50 -13.85 -1.73
C ASP A 8 11.76 -12.59 -2.22
N GLY A 9 12.50 -11.57 -2.68
CA GLY A 9 11.94 -10.30 -3.13
C GLY A 9 11.98 -9.17 -2.10
N SER A 10 12.27 -9.46 -0.84
CA SER A 10 12.34 -8.47 0.23
C SER A 10 13.60 -7.59 0.18
N TRP A 11 13.58 -6.53 1.02
CA TRP A 11 14.77 -5.72 1.32
C TRP A 11 14.89 -5.56 2.83
N TYR A 12 16.09 -5.77 3.34
CA TYR A 12 16.38 -5.37 4.72
C TYR A 12 16.36 -3.85 4.86
N TYR A 13 15.96 -3.36 6.02
CA TYR A 13 16.03 -1.94 6.37
C TYR A 13 17.45 -1.38 6.21
N GLY A 14 18.46 -2.15 6.58
CA GLY A 14 19.85 -1.76 6.44
C GLY A 14 20.79 -2.94 6.25
N THR A 15 22.03 -2.63 5.86
CA THR A 15 23.05 -3.64 5.51
C THR A 15 23.74 -4.26 6.74
N GLN A 16 23.74 -3.57 7.88
CA GLN A 16 24.36 -4.08 9.10
C GLN A 16 23.46 -5.16 9.75
N THR A 17 24.08 -6.14 10.40
CA THR A 17 23.38 -7.30 10.97
C THR A 17 22.21 -6.92 11.89
N HIS A 18 22.39 -5.88 12.72
CA HIS A 18 21.34 -5.40 13.62
C HIS A 18 20.28 -4.53 12.95
N HIS A 19 20.40 -4.25 11.65
CA HIS A 19 19.40 -3.55 10.85
C HIS A 19 18.69 -4.48 9.84
N ARG A 20 18.85 -5.80 9.96
CA ARG A 20 18.28 -6.78 9.05
C ARG A 20 16.84 -7.16 9.42
N TRP A 21 16.01 -6.20 9.71
CA TRP A 21 14.57 -6.42 9.73
C TRP A 21 13.94 -5.96 8.41
N VAL A 22 12.75 -6.47 8.12
CA VAL A 22 11.95 -6.09 6.96
C VAL A 22 10.64 -5.54 7.49
N ASP A 23 10.37 -4.26 7.25
CA ASP A 23 9.15 -3.59 7.67
C ASP A 23 8.31 -3.11 6.49
N ASN A 24 7.04 -2.87 6.77
CA ASN A 24 6.03 -2.54 5.79
C ASN A 24 6.30 -1.22 5.07
N PHE A 25 6.49 -0.12 5.80
CA PHE A 25 6.51 1.18 5.17
C PHE A 25 7.83 1.47 4.43
N HIS A 26 8.98 0.96 4.88
CA HIS A 26 10.20 1.05 4.09
C HIS A 26 10.14 0.17 2.84
N THR A 27 9.54 -1.03 2.93
CA THR A 27 9.29 -1.86 1.74
C THR A 27 8.37 -1.14 0.76
N GLY A 28 7.29 -0.51 1.24
CA GLY A 28 6.41 0.32 0.43
C GLY A 28 7.16 1.45 -0.27
N PHE A 29 8.01 2.21 0.45
CA PHE A 29 8.83 3.27 -0.15
C PHE A 29 9.77 2.74 -1.24
N VAL A 30 10.42 1.59 -1.02
CA VAL A 30 11.31 0.96 -2.02
C VAL A 30 10.52 0.62 -3.27
N LEU A 31 9.34 0.03 -3.14
CA LEU A 31 8.48 -0.35 -4.26
C LEU A 31 8.02 0.88 -5.06
N GLU A 32 7.59 1.94 -4.38
CA GLU A 32 7.16 3.18 -5.04
C GLU A 32 8.32 3.87 -5.78
N CYS A 33 9.48 3.96 -5.13
CA CYS A 33 10.68 4.53 -5.76
C CYS A 33 11.14 3.71 -6.97
N LEU A 34 11.07 2.39 -6.89
CA LEU A 34 11.43 1.51 -8.01
C LEU A 34 10.45 1.65 -9.17
N PHE A 35 9.15 1.72 -8.89
CA PHE A 35 8.12 1.95 -9.89
C PHE A 35 8.32 3.29 -10.62
N ASP A 36 8.53 4.38 -9.86
CA ASP A 36 8.80 5.69 -10.44
C ASP A 36 10.07 5.69 -11.28
N TYR A 37 11.15 5.07 -10.77
CA TYR A 37 12.41 4.98 -11.47
C TYR A 37 12.27 4.24 -12.81
N ILE A 38 11.58 3.11 -12.83
CA ILE A 38 11.31 2.33 -14.05
C ILE A 38 10.58 3.17 -15.09
N ASN A 39 9.51 3.86 -14.68
CA ASN A 39 8.69 4.64 -15.58
C ASN A 39 9.42 5.90 -16.09
N PHE A 40 10.18 6.59 -15.22
CA PHE A 40 10.91 7.79 -15.60
C PHE A 40 12.13 7.50 -16.47
N SER A 41 12.89 6.44 -16.16
CA SER A 41 14.15 6.10 -16.86
C SER A 41 13.99 5.11 -18.00
N SER A 42 12.78 4.57 -18.20
CA SER A 42 12.49 3.49 -19.16
C SER A 42 13.34 2.22 -18.94
N LYS A 43 13.77 1.97 -17.69
CA LYS A 43 14.54 0.78 -17.29
C LYS A 43 13.62 -0.41 -17.06
N PHE A 44 12.97 -0.87 -18.14
CA PHE A 44 11.93 -1.90 -18.08
C PHE A 44 12.46 -3.29 -17.67
N GLU A 45 13.77 -3.54 -17.78
CA GLU A 45 14.43 -4.74 -17.26
C GLU A 45 14.27 -4.93 -15.75
N LEU A 46 13.99 -3.84 -15.00
CA LEU A 46 13.77 -3.89 -13.55
C LEU A 46 12.34 -4.28 -13.14
N ARG A 47 11.44 -4.46 -14.09
CA ARG A 47 10.05 -4.86 -13.78
C ARG A 47 9.95 -6.19 -13.04
N SER A 48 10.86 -7.12 -13.32
CA SER A 48 10.93 -8.40 -12.61
C SER A 48 11.25 -8.23 -11.13
N ASN A 49 12.16 -7.29 -10.80
CA ASN A 49 12.50 -6.95 -9.42
C ASN A 49 11.31 -6.29 -8.70
N LEU A 50 10.63 -5.35 -9.38
CA LEU A 50 9.44 -4.69 -8.84
C LEU A 50 8.33 -5.72 -8.55
N LYS A 51 8.04 -6.60 -9.52
CA LYS A 51 7.01 -7.63 -9.39
C LYS A 51 7.31 -8.56 -8.21
N LYS A 52 8.53 -9.07 -8.13
CA LYS A 52 8.96 -9.96 -7.05
C LYS A 52 8.88 -9.30 -5.66
N GLY A 53 9.25 -8.03 -5.57
CA GLY A 53 9.11 -7.25 -4.34
C GLY A 53 7.65 -6.99 -3.96
N LEU A 54 6.79 -6.73 -4.95
CA LEU A 54 5.36 -6.54 -4.73
C LEU A 54 4.67 -7.85 -4.29
N GLU A 55 5.01 -8.98 -4.89
CA GLU A 55 4.53 -10.30 -4.46
C GLU A 55 4.92 -10.57 -3.00
N PHE A 56 6.20 -10.35 -2.64
CA PHE A 56 6.62 -10.46 -1.24
C PHE A 56 5.81 -9.55 -0.32
N TYR A 57 5.56 -8.30 -0.74
CA TYR A 57 4.78 -7.32 0.03
C TYR A 57 3.36 -7.78 0.28
N GLN A 58 2.66 -8.23 -0.76
CA GLN A 58 1.30 -8.72 -0.70
C GLN A 58 1.16 -9.97 0.19
N ASP A 59 2.08 -10.92 0.06
CA ASP A 59 2.01 -12.20 0.77
C ASP A 59 2.40 -12.11 2.25
N ASN A 60 3.28 -11.15 2.61
CA ASN A 60 3.89 -11.15 3.93
C ASN A 60 3.42 -10.02 4.86
N PHE A 61 2.85 -8.94 4.33
CA PHE A 61 2.48 -7.80 5.18
C PHE A 61 0.99 -7.66 5.47
N PHE A 62 0.16 -8.54 4.91
CA PHE A 62 -1.28 -8.46 5.12
C PHE A 62 -1.84 -9.79 5.63
N LEU A 63 -2.86 -9.70 6.48
CA LEU A 63 -3.71 -10.84 6.80
C LEU A 63 -4.89 -10.90 5.82
N ALA A 64 -5.60 -12.01 5.81
CA ALA A 64 -6.70 -12.24 4.87
C ALA A 64 -7.84 -11.19 4.96
N ASP A 65 -8.01 -10.59 6.13
CA ASP A 65 -8.98 -9.52 6.39
C ASP A 65 -8.49 -8.11 6.01
N GLY A 66 -7.26 -7.98 5.48
CA GLY A 66 -6.64 -6.72 5.15
C GLY A 66 -5.84 -6.06 6.30
N THR A 67 -5.73 -6.72 7.47
CA THR A 67 -4.89 -6.20 8.58
C THR A 67 -3.44 -6.00 8.13
N PRO A 68 -2.92 -4.75 8.10
CA PRO A 68 -1.52 -4.51 7.73
C PRO A 68 -0.59 -4.75 8.92
N LYS A 69 0.44 -5.56 8.72
CA LYS A 69 1.48 -5.81 9.72
C LYS A 69 2.59 -4.76 9.64
N TYR A 70 3.22 -4.44 10.75
CA TYR A 70 4.42 -3.60 10.76
C TYR A 70 5.64 -4.37 10.25
N TYR A 71 5.87 -5.59 10.75
CA TYR A 71 6.92 -6.49 10.31
C TYR A 71 6.36 -7.68 9.55
N HIS A 72 7.11 -8.21 8.60
CA HIS A 72 6.68 -9.35 7.78
C HIS A 72 6.45 -10.63 8.60
N ASP A 73 7.20 -10.82 9.68
CA ASP A 73 7.30 -12.06 10.46
C ASP A 73 6.38 -12.12 11.71
N ARG A 74 5.63 -11.03 12.00
CA ARG A 74 4.76 -10.96 13.18
C ARG A 74 3.57 -10.02 12.97
N ILE A 75 2.47 -10.28 13.69
CA ILE A 75 1.25 -9.47 13.55
C ILE A 75 1.41 -8.12 14.26
N TYR A 76 1.90 -8.12 15.50
CA TYR A 76 1.99 -6.91 16.32
C TYR A 76 3.43 -6.37 16.40
N PRO A 77 3.57 -5.04 16.54
CA PRO A 77 2.52 -4.02 16.57
C PRO A 77 1.89 -3.80 15.20
N ILE A 78 0.64 -3.29 15.15
CA ILE A 78 0.04 -2.70 13.97
C ILE A 78 0.17 -1.19 14.13
N ASP A 79 0.83 -0.55 13.19
CA ASP A 79 1.18 0.86 13.24
C ASP A 79 0.41 1.64 12.17
N ILE A 80 -0.12 2.79 12.53
CA ILE A 80 -0.96 3.58 11.61
C ILE A 80 -0.19 4.08 10.38
N HIS A 81 1.12 4.32 10.51
CA HIS A 81 1.96 4.69 9.38
C HIS A 81 2.08 3.53 8.37
N SER A 82 2.20 2.30 8.86
CA SER A 82 2.16 1.11 7.99
C SER A 82 0.81 0.98 7.29
N CYS A 83 -0.29 1.23 7.99
CA CYS A 83 -1.63 1.25 7.37
C CYS A 83 -1.71 2.29 6.24
N ALA A 84 -1.30 3.52 6.52
CA ALA A 84 -1.34 4.61 5.55
C ALA A 84 -0.43 4.33 4.35
N GLN A 85 0.80 3.89 4.59
CA GLN A 85 1.75 3.57 3.54
C GLN A 85 1.26 2.41 2.68
N SER A 86 0.64 1.40 3.27
CA SER A 86 0.06 0.28 2.53
C SER A 86 -0.99 0.74 1.52
N ILE A 87 -1.91 1.61 1.93
CA ILE A 87 -2.93 2.17 1.04
C ILE A 87 -2.28 2.92 -0.12
N ILE A 88 -1.31 3.79 0.16
CA ILE A 88 -0.61 4.61 -0.84
C ILE A 88 0.12 3.71 -1.85
N THR A 89 0.90 2.75 -1.36
CA THR A 89 1.69 1.83 -2.19
C THR A 89 0.79 0.97 -3.08
N LEU A 90 -0.28 0.39 -2.52
CA LEU A 90 -1.21 -0.46 -3.27
C LEU A 90 -1.97 0.34 -4.35
N VAL A 91 -2.38 1.58 -4.08
CA VAL A 91 -2.98 2.47 -5.08
C VAL A 91 -1.98 2.80 -6.19
N LYS A 92 -0.75 3.19 -5.83
CA LYS A 92 0.27 3.58 -6.80
C LYS A 92 0.67 2.43 -7.74
N LEU A 93 0.68 1.21 -7.22
CA LEU A 93 1.05 0.01 -7.95
C LEU A 93 -0.16 -0.78 -8.49
N ASP A 94 -1.33 -0.15 -8.56
CA ASP A 94 -2.58 -0.79 -8.99
C ASP A 94 -2.47 -1.41 -10.39
N SER A 95 -1.74 -0.74 -11.30
CA SER A 95 -1.49 -1.22 -12.66
C SER A 95 -0.48 -2.37 -12.76
N VAL A 96 0.20 -2.71 -11.67
CA VAL A 96 1.24 -3.77 -11.65
C VAL A 96 0.63 -5.12 -11.26
N SER A 97 -0.42 -5.13 -10.44
CA SER A 97 -1.08 -6.35 -9.96
C SER A 97 -2.57 -6.10 -9.70
N GLU A 98 -3.43 -6.93 -10.30
CA GLU A 98 -4.90 -6.87 -10.09
C GLU A 98 -5.29 -7.12 -8.63
N GLN A 99 -4.50 -7.89 -7.88
CA GLN A 99 -4.71 -8.13 -6.45
C GLN A 99 -4.71 -6.83 -5.62
N ASN A 100 -3.99 -5.79 -6.07
CA ASN A 100 -3.93 -4.51 -5.39
C ASN A 100 -5.29 -3.82 -5.31
N GLN A 101 -6.17 -4.03 -6.29
CA GLN A 101 -7.49 -3.40 -6.34
C GLN A 101 -8.36 -3.81 -5.14
N GLU A 102 -8.40 -5.09 -4.83
CA GLU A 102 -9.16 -5.58 -3.67
C GLU A 102 -8.43 -5.32 -2.36
N LEU A 103 -7.10 -5.51 -2.35
CA LEU A 103 -6.30 -5.42 -1.14
C LEU A 103 -6.27 -4.00 -0.57
N LYS A 104 -6.14 -2.95 -1.40
CA LYS A 104 -6.16 -1.55 -0.94
C LYS A 104 -7.46 -1.20 -0.22
N ASP A 105 -8.61 -1.67 -0.74
CA ASP A 105 -9.91 -1.41 -0.15
C ASP A 105 -10.09 -2.16 1.18
N LYS A 106 -9.64 -3.43 1.26
CA LYS A 106 -9.62 -4.20 2.50
C LYS A 106 -8.76 -3.52 3.57
N VAL A 107 -7.55 -3.07 3.21
CA VAL A 107 -6.64 -2.38 4.13
C VAL A 107 -7.25 -1.06 4.63
N ALA A 108 -7.86 -0.29 3.73
CA ALA A 108 -8.51 0.97 4.08
C ALA A 108 -9.69 0.74 5.02
N LEU A 109 -10.58 -0.20 4.70
CA LEU A 109 -11.74 -0.54 5.53
C LEU A 109 -11.30 -1.02 6.91
N TRP A 110 -10.38 -1.99 6.95
CA TRP A 110 -9.85 -2.49 8.22
C TRP A 110 -9.26 -1.37 9.07
N THR A 111 -8.52 -0.43 8.45
CA THR A 111 -7.89 0.69 9.15
C THR A 111 -8.94 1.64 9.74
N LEU A 112 -9.98 1.99 8.98
CA LEU A 112 -11.07 2.83 9.45
C LEU A 112 -11.82 2.18 10.62
N GLU A 113 -12.11 0.89 10.55
CA GLU A 113 -12.84 0.17 11.58
C GLU A 113 -12.03 -0.08 12.86
N ASN A 114 -10.70 -0.24 12.77
CA ASN A 114 -9.86 -0.71 13.87
C ASN A 114 -8.89 0.31 14.44
N MET A 115 -8.58 1.38 13.67
CA MET A 115 -7.57 2.37 14.03
C MET A 115 -8.11 3.80 14.11
N GLN A 116 -9.39 4.03 13.82
CA GLN A 116 -10.03 5.33 13.93
C GLN A 116 -10.90 5.42 15.18
N ASP A 117 -10.87 6.55 15.86
CA ASP A 117 -11.78 6.89 16.96
C ASP A 117 -13.10 7.43 16.43
N SER A 118 -14.16 7.39 17.27
CA SER A 118 -15.47 7.98 16.94
C SER A 118 -15.41 9.49 16.63
N ASP A 119 -14.40 10.19 17.16
CA ASP A 119 -14.16 11.61 16.90
C ASP A 119 -13.38 11.85 15.59
N GLY A 120 -13.03 10.78 14.85
CA GLY A 120 -12.44 10.82 13.52
C GLY A 120 -10.91 10.82 13.48
N TYR A 121 -10.20 10.93 14.59
CA TYR A 121 -8.74 10.83 14.62
C TYR A 121 -8.27 9.38 14.61
N PHE A 122 -7.01 9.16 14.18
CA PHE A 122 -6.41 7.83 14.11
C PHE A 122 -5.50 7.56 15.30
N TYR A 123 -5.62 6.35 15.87
CA TYR A 123 -4.72 5.85 16.90
C TYR A 123 -3.32 5.67 16.34
N PHE A 124 -2.30 5.81 17.21
CA PHE A 124 -0.92 5.62 16.79
C PHE A 124 -0.60 4.15 16.50
N GLN A 125 -0.92 3.25 17.46
CA GLN A 125 -0.44 1.87 17.33
C GLN A 125 -1.34 0.92 18.12
N LYS A 126 -1.68 -0.22 17.51
CA LYS A 126 -2.38 -1.32 18.17
C LYS A 126 -1.38 -2.41 18.54
N LYS A 127 -1.31 -2.76 19.81
CA LYS A 127 -0.52 -3.85 20.35
C LYS A 127 -1.40 -5.04 20.73
N ARG A 128 -0.81 -6.19 21.02
CA ARG A 128 -1.57 -7.40 21.31
C ARG A 128 -2.61 -7.22 22.44
N PHE A 129 -2.31 -6.44 23.46
CA PHE A 129 -3.13 -6.31 24.67
C PHE A 129 -3.68 -4.89 24.91
N PHE A 130 -3.25 -3.90 24.15
CA PHE A 130 -3.70 -2.52 24.29
C PHE A 130 -3.50 -1.71 23.01
N THR A 131 -4.25 -0.61 22.89
CA THR A 131 -4.11 0.36 21.80
C THR A 131 -3.51 1.66 22.34
N ASN A 132 -2.41 2.11 21.74
CA ASN A 132 -1.86 3.43 21.99
C ASN A 132 -2.66 4.45 21.17
N LYS A 133 -3.48 5.25 21.88
CA LYS A 133 -4.39 6.23 21.29
C LYS A 133 -3.80 7.64 21.16
N ILE A 134 -2.49 7.82 21.39
CA ILE A 134 -1.84 9.13 21.24
C ILE A 134 -2.02 9.62 19.81
N VAL A 135 -2.47 10.86 19.67
CA VAL A 135 -2.71 11.51 18.38
C VAL A 135 -1.42 12.21 17.92
N TYR A 136 -0.63 11.54 17.10
CA TYR A 136 0.55 12.14 16.49
C TYR A 136 0.17 12.81 15.17
N MET A 137 0.26 14.13 15.10
CA MET A 137 -0.12 14.89 13.90
C MET A 137 0.59 14.39 12.64
N ARG A 138 1.91 14.28 12.67
CA ARG A 138 2.72 13.86 11.51
C ARG A 138 2.65 12.35 11.24
N TRP A 139 2.81 11.53 12.29
CA TRP A 139 2.94 10.08 12.14
C TRP A 139 1.60 9.35 11.93
N SER A 140 0.50 9.92 12.41
CA SER A 140 -0.80 9.32 12.29
C SER A 140 -1.70 10.11 11.33
N GLN A 141 -2.07 11.35 11.69
CA GLN A 141 -3.13 12.08 11.01
C GLN A 141 -2.75 12.49 9.59
N ALA A 142 -1.56 13.09 9.40
CA ALA A 142 -1.13 13.56 8.09
C ALA A 142 -0.92 12.42 7.08
N TRP A 143 -0.35 11.28 7.53
CA TRP A 143 -0.18 10.11 6.66
C TRP A 143 -1.52 9.47 6.29
N MET A 144 -2.45 9.35 7.24
CA MET A 144 -3.78 8.84 6.94
C MET A 144 -4.58 9.78 6.03
N LEU A 145 -4.49 11.11 6.24
CA LEU A 145 -5.09 12.07 5.31
C LEU A 145 -4.55 11.86 3.88
N LYS A 146 -3.23 11.78 3.71
CA LYS A 146 -2.61 11.50 2.42
C LYS A 146 -3.14 10.19 1.82
N ALA A 147 -3.17 9.11 2.61
CA ALA A 147 -3.61 7.81 2.15
C ALA A 147 -5.06 7.81 1.66
N LEU A 148 -5.97 8.37 2.45
CA LEU A 148 -7.39 8.44 2.12
C LEU A 148 -7.66 9.33 0.90
N VAL A 149 -6.98 10.48 0.79
CA VAL A 149 -7.09 11.34 -0.40
C VAL A 149 -6.56 10.62 -1.65
N THR A 150 -5.42 9.90 -1.54
CA THR A 150 -4.87 9.12 -2.66
C THR A 150 -5.87 8.04 -3.11
N LEU A 151 -6.50 7.34 -2.17
CA LEU A 151 -7.51 6.33 -2.47
C LEU A 151 -8.74 6.93 -3.15
N LEU A 152 -9.28 8.03 -2.62
CA LEU A 152 -10.47 8.71 -3.17
C LEU A 152 -10.23 9.22 -4.60
N ILE A 153 -9.05 9.79 -4.88
CA ILE A 153 -8.68 10.24 -6.23
C ILE A 153 -8.67 9.04 -7.19
N SER A 154 -8.03 7.93 -6.81
CA SER A 154 -7.97 6.71 -7.61
C SER A 154 -9.36 6.14 -7.92
N GLN A 155 -10.25 6.10 -6.93
CA GLN A 155 -11.63 5.63 -7.12
C GLN A 155 -12.42 6.54 -8.07
N LYS A 156 -12.26 7.85 -7.98
CA LYS A 156 -12.91 8.82 -8.87
C LYS A 156 -12.45 8.64 -10.31
N GLU A 157 -11.15 8.55 -10.56
CA GLU A 157 -10.57 8.32 -11.90
C GLU A 157 -11.07 7.00 -12.51
N PHE A 158 -11.15 5.94 -11.71
CA PHE A 158 -11.70 4.66 -12.15
C PHE A 158 -13.17 4.78 -12.57
N THR A 159 -13.99 5.48 -11.79
CA THR A 159 -15.42 5.69 -12.08
C THR A 159 -15.63 6.49 -13.35
N GLU A 160 -14.85 7.57 -13.54
CA GLU A 160 -14.91 8.40 -14.73
C GLU A 160 -14.49 7.66 -16.01
N LYS A 161 -13.46 6.81 -15.92
CA LYS A 161 -13.01 5.97 -17.02
C LYS A 161 -14.09 4.96 -17.42
N THR A 162 -14.64 4.25 -16.45
CA THR A 162 -15.69 3.24 -16.69
C THR A 162 -16.96 3.85 -17.29
N SER A 163 -17.34 5.07 -16.92
CA SER A 163 -18.50 5.75 -17.49
C SER A 163 -18.26 6.20 -18.93
N LYS A 164 -17.04 6.66 -19.29
CA LYS A 164 -16.68 7.01 -20.67
C LYS A 164 -16.67 5.79 -21.59
N ASP A 165 -16.16 4.65 -21.13
CA ASP A 165 -16.13 3.41 -21.91
C ASP A 165 -17.54 2.89 -22.19
N ARG A 166 -18.49 3.03 -21.25
CA ARG A 166 -19.91 2.66 -21.47
C ARG A 166 -20.63 3.54 -22.48
N VAL A 167 -20.34 4.84 -22.50
CA VAL A 167 -20.93 5.80 -23.47
C VAL A 167 -20.37 5.55 -24.88
N GLY A 168 -19.07 5.23 -25.00
CA GLY A 168 -18.43 4.92 -26.29
C GLY A 168 -19.01 3.65 -26.94
N THR A 169 -19.34 2.64 -26.14
CA THR A 169 -19.89 1.34 -26.64
C THR A 169 -21.35 1.48 -27.10
N SER A 170 -22.14 2.37 -26.51
CA SER A 170 -23.54 2.59 -26.91
C SER A 170 -23.69 3.30 -28.27
N HIS A 171 -22.68 4.10 -28.68
CA HIS A 171 -22.69 4.76 -29.99
C HIS A 171 -22.35 3.81 -31.17
N ILE A 172 -21.63 2.73 -30.93
CA ILE A 172 -21.25 1.77 -31.99
C ILE A 172 -22.41 0.84 -32.33
N LEU A 173 -23.32 0.58 -31.38
CA LEU A 173 -24.47 -0.31 -31.58
C LEU A 173 -25.73 0.37 -32.20
N SER A 174 -25.69 1.70 -32.36
CA SER A 174 -26.79 2.49 -32.95
C SER A 174 -26.59 2.82 -34.44
N THR A 175 -25.50 2.36 -35.07
CA THR A 175 -25.15 2.65 -36.49
C THR A 175 -25.03 1.39 -37.35
N SER A 176 -25.64 0.25 -36.91
CA SER A 176 -25.71 -0.97 -37.69
C SER A 176 -27.18 -1.35 -37.98
#